data_c2fe641201c81508f73a6268a49cea30
#
_entry.id   c2fe641201c81508f73a6268a49cea30
#
_cell.length_a   1.000
_cell.length_b   1.000
_cell.length_c   1.000
_cell.angle_alpha   90.00
_cell.angle_beta   90.00
_cell.angle_gamma   90.00
#
_symmetry.space_group_name_H-M   'P 1'
#
loop_
_entity.id
_entity.type
_entity.pdbx_description
1 polymer ?
#
loop_
_entity_poly.entity_id
_entity_poly.type
_entity_poly.pdbx_seq_one_letter_code
_entity_poly.pdbx_strand_id
1 'polypeptide(L)'
;MHDPRSEPISPETPADLGALEDPPQRRISLPFDIFELSTRLGTYLGHALQGTGVRPAEYAVYSLMLEAGPRTPSELAAMLGMPLSTLSTYLGAMLGRGDAKRMPNPSDGRSVRVVLTDRGRGVVRTVNPPFTRALVALEANLDLPVGDVRATLRGVLEAIERADADLRSDPLGPEADTTSS
;
A
#
# COMPACT_ATOMS: atom_id res chain seq x y z
N MET A 1 -12.25 25.62 -82.70
CA MET A 1 -12.87 24.58 -81.90
C MET A 1 -12.09 24.50 -80.58
N HIS A 2 -12.62 25.16 -79.59
CA HIS A 2 -11.94 25.53 -78.31
C HIS A 2 -12.37 24.49 -77.28
N ASP A 3 -11.40 23.77 -76.75
CA ASP A 3 -11.72 22.83 -75.64
C ASP A 3 -11.30 23.50 -74.30
N PRO A 4 -12.24 23.80 -73.46
CA PRO A 4 -11.95 24.34 -72.15
C PRO A 4 -11.92 23.19 -71.18
N ARG A 5 -10.87 22.95 -70.45
CA ARG A 5 -10.78 22.36 -69.11
C ARG A 5 -9.45 21.68 -68.88
N SER A 6 -8.56 22.45 -68.33
CA SER A 6 -7.53 21.91 -67.47
C SER A 6 -7.16 23.00 -66.48
N GLU A 7 -7.97 23.12 -65.42
CA GLU A 7 -7.54 23.84 -64.24
C GLU A 7 -6.51 22.98 -63.48
N PRO A 8 -5.40 23.57 -63.05
CA PRO A 8 -4.45 22.84 -62.21
C PRO A 8 -5.04 22.66 -60.81
N ILE A 9 -5.14 21.41 -60.39
CA ILE A 9 -5.45 21.02 -59.03
C ILE A 9 -4.30 21.52 -58.14
N SER A 10 -4.57 22.53 -57.34
CA SER A 10 -3.66 22.94 -56.27
C SER A 10 -3.54 21.78 -55.25
N PRO A 11 -2.32 21.42 -54.82
CA PRO A 11 -2.19 20.46 -53.78
C PRO A 11 -2.78 21.05 -52.47
N GLU A 12 -3.86 20.45 -52.00
CA GLU A 12 -4.35 20.71 -50.66
C GLU A 12 -3.22 20.46 -49.69
N THR A 13 -2.83 21.52 -48.97
CA THR A 13 -1.95 21.43 -47.80
C THR A 13 -2.58 20.44 -46.85
N PRO A 14 -1.86 19.39 -46.36
CA PRO A 14 -2.42 18.52 -45.36
C PRO A 14 -2.80 19.37 -44.17
N ALA A 15 -4.08 19.25 -43.79
CA ALA A 15 -4.63 19.87 -42.60
C ALA A 15 -3.65 19.70 -41.45
N ASP A 16 -3.37 20.83 -40.84
CA ASP A 16 -2.74 21.00 -39.55
C ASP A 16 -3.15 19.84 -38.61
N LEU A 17 -2.28 18.84 -38.48
CA LEU A 17 -2.39 17.87 -37.43
C LEU A 17 -2.14 18.67 -36.16
N GLY A 18 -3.21 19.28 -35.66
CA GLY A 18 -3.22 19.99 -34.39
C GLY A 18 -2.34 19.24 -33.40
N ALA A 19 -1.42 19.98 -32.79
CA ALA A 19 -0.52 19.50 -31.78
C ALA A 19 -1.28 18.45 -30.93
N LEU A 20 -0.78 17.23 -30.92
CA LEU A 20 -1.24 16.22 -29.99
C LEU A 20 -1.05 16.85 -28.61
N GLU A 21 -2.12 17.43 -28.08
CA GLU A 21 -2.15 17.81 -26.68
C GLU A 21 -1.68 16.58 -25.93
N ASP A 22 -0.66 16.76 -25.07
CA ASP A 22 -0.22 15.71 -24.16
C ASP A 22 -1.46 15.01 -23.61
N PRO A 23 -1.54 13.67 -23.66
CA PRO A 23 -2.69 12.95 -23.17
C PRO A 23 -2.99 13.50 -21.77
N PRO A 24 -4.25 13.84 -21.45
CA PRO A 24 -4.58 14.46 -20.19
C PRO A 24 -3.90 13.65 -19.11
N GLN A 25 -2.94 14.27 -18.40
CA GLN A 25 -2.29 13.66 -17.26
C GLN A 25 -3.44 13.10 -16.43
N ARG A 26 -3.53 11.78 -16.35
CA ARG A 26 -4.57 11.12 -15.54
C ARG A 26 -4.45 11.75 -14.16
N ARG A 27 -5.34 12.67 -13.87
CA ARG A 27 -5.52 13.17 -12.49
C ARG A 27 -6.17 12.03 -11.71
N ILE A 28 -5.36 11.01 -11.49
CA ILE A 28 -5.71 9.90 -10.65
C ILE A 28 -5.71 10.48 -9.24
N SER A 29 -6.77 10.26 -8.49
CA SER A 29 -6.91 10.81 -7.14
C SER A 29 -5.81 10.28 -6.22
N LEU A 30 -5.42 11.03 -5.20
CA LEU A 30 -4.44 10.61 -4.20
C LEU A 30 -4.66 9.18 -3.67
N PRO A 31 -5.90 8.72 -3.37
CA PRO A 31 -6.16 7.32 -3.01
C PRO A 31 -5.69 6.32 -4.07
N PHE A 32 -5.79 6.64 -5.36
CA PHE A 32 -5.33 5.75 -6.43
C PHE A 32 -3.79 5.69 -6.48
N ASP A 33 -3.11 6.83 -6.29
CA ASP A 33 -1.65 6.87 -6.24
C ASP A 33 -1.12 6.01 -5.08
N ILE A 34 -1.77 6.09 -3.92
CA ILE A 34 -1.45 5.25 -2.76
C ILE A 34 -1.70 3.77 -3.05
N PHE A 35 -2.80 3.44 -3.73
CA PHE A 35 -3.10 2.07 -4.15
C PHE A 35 -2.02 1.53 -5.11
N GLU A 36 -1.65 2.32 -6.13
CA GLU A 36 -0.59 1.94 -7.07
C GLU A 36 0.75 1.75 -6.35
N LEU A 37 1.12 2.70 -5.47
CA LEU A 37 2.34 2.61 -4.67
C LEU A 37 2.36 1.33 -3.83
N SER A 38 1.28 1.03 -3.12
CA SER A 38 1.18 -0.16 -2.27
C SER A 38 1.30 -1.46 -3.07
N THR A 39 0.68 -1.49 -4.26
CA THR A 39 0.71 -2.64 -5.17
C THR A 39 2.12 -2.87 -5.72
N ARG A 40 2.78 -1.81 -6.21
CA ARG A 40 4.15 -1.88 -6.72
C ARG A 40 5.15 -2.26 -5.64
N LEU A 41 5.02 -1.68 -4.45
CA LEU A 41 5.86 -2.03 -3.30
C LEU A 41 5.66 -3.50 -2.91
N GLY A 42 4.41 -3.97 -2.87
CA GLY A 42 4.11 -5.39 -2.59
C GLY A 42 4.77 -6.33 -3.59
N THR A 43 4.71 -6.00 -4.90
CA THR A 43 5.37 -6.77 -5.98
C THR A 43 6.89 -6.74 -5.82
N TYR A 44 7.48 -5.58 -5.60
CA TYR A 44 8.92 -5.39 -5.39
C TYR A 44 9.44 -6.22 -4.22
N LEU A 45 8.79 -6.12 -3.06
CA LEU A 45 9.16 -6.91 -1.90
C LEU A 45 8.89 -8.41 -2.11
N GLY A 46 7.86 -8.76 -2.89
CA GLY A 46 7.59 -10.14 -3.29
C GLY A 46 8.76 -10.76 -4.07
N HIS A 47 9.33 -10.02 -5.01
CA HIS A 47 10.54 -10.44 -5.73
C HIS A 47 11.75 -10.58 -4.78
N ALA A 48 11.94 -9.60 -3.90
CA ALA A 48 13.05 -9.62 -2.95
C ALA A 48 13.00 -10.80 -1.98
N LEU A 49 11.80 -11.21 -1.57
CA LEU A 49 11.59 -12.31 -0.63
C LEU A 49 11.35 -13.66 -1.32
N GLN A 50 11.47 -13.73 -2.64
CA GLN A 50 11.33 -14.97 -3.38
C GLN A 50 12.29 -16.05 -2.85
N GLY A 51 11.78 -17.28 -2.66
CA GLY A 51 12.55 -18.39 -2.10
C GLY A 51 12.59 -18.45 -0.57
N THR A 52 12.15 -17.41 0.15
CA THR A 52 12.09 -17.46 1.63
C THR A 52 10.86 -18.21 2.15
N GLY A 53 9.84 -18.41 1.32
CA GLY A 53 8.55 -18.98 1.71
C GLY A 53 7.65 -18.03 2.52
N VAL A 54 8.04 -16.75 2.68
CA VAL A 54 7.29 -15.76 3.45
C VAL A 54 6.86 -14.61 2.51
N ARG A 55 5.60 -14.22 2.58
CA ARG A 55 5.05 -13.09 1.82
C ARG A 55 5.38 -11.76 2.51
N PRO A 56 5.47 -10.63 1.76
CA PRO A 56 5.79 -9.32 2.35
C PRO A 56 4.86 -8.91 3.51
N ALA A 57 3.54 -9.05 3.33
CA ALA A 57 2.58 -8.71 4.36
C ALA A 57 2.70 -9.62 5.60
N GLU A 58 2.99 -10.90 5.40
CA GLU A 58 3.25 -11.83 6.51
C GLU A 58 4.56 -11.47 7.23
N TYR A 59 5.60 -11.08 6.49
CA TYR A 59 6.86 -10.61 7.08
C TYR A 59 6.67 -9.35 7.91
N ALA A 60 5.78 -8.44 7.51
CA ALA A 60 5.44 -7.28 8.32
C ALA A 60 4.87 -7.69 9.70
N VAL A 61 4.05 -8.73 9.75
CA VAL A 61 3.53 -9.28 11.02
C VAL A 61 4.67 -9.86 11.88
N TYR A 62 5.56 -10.65 11.28
CA TYR A 62 6.73 -11.19 12.00
C TYR A 62 7.61 -10.08 12.56
N SER A 63 7.92 -9.07 11.75
CA SER A 63 8.79 -7.95 12.13
C SER A 63 8.19 -7.15 13.28
N LEU A 64 6.88 -6.82 13.18
CA LEU A 64 6.19 -6.13 14.25
C LEU A 64 6.15 -6.96 15.55
N MET A 65 5.85 -8.25 15.47
CA MET A 65 5.85 -9.11 16.65
C MET A 65 7.22 -9.25 17.30
N LEU A 66 8.31 -9.19 16.51
CA LEU A 66 9.66 -9.19 17.04
C LEU A 66 9.96 -7.89 17.80
N GLU A 67 9.57 -6.75 17.24
CA GLU A 67 9.84 -5.42 17.80
C GLU A 67 8.95 -5.12 19.01
N ALA A 68 7.64 -5.32 18.86
CA ALA A 68 6.66 -4.97 19.89
C ALA A 68 6.59 -5.96 21.07
N GLY A 69 7.14 -7.18 20.90
CA GLY A 69 7.02 -8.24 21.89
C GLY A 69 5.57 -8.75 22.05
N PRO A 70 5.20 -9.30 23.22
CA PRO A 70 3.87 -9.85 23.44
C PRO A 70 2.77 -8.80 23.33
N ARG A 71 1.85 -8.98 22.38
CA ARG A 71 0.70 -8.11 22.11
C ARG A 71 -0.55 -8.94 21.88
N THR A 72 -1.71 -8.33 22.09
CA THR A 72 -2.99 -8.92 21.67
C THR A 72 -3.13 -8.82 20.14
N PRO A 73 -3.93 -9.70 19.52
CA PRO A 73 -4.21 -9.58 18.08
C PRO A 73 -4.79 -8.21 17.69
N SER A 74 -5.65 -7.62 18.52
CA SER A 74 -6.25 -6.31 18.25
C SER A 74 -5.20 -5.18 18.25
N GLU A 75 -4.25 -5.21 19.21
CA GLU A 75 -3.13 -4.25 19.24
C GLU A 75 -2.27 -4.37 17.98
N LEU A 76 -1.92 -5.59 17.56
CA LEU A 76 -1.11 -5.82 16.36
C LEU A 76 -1.85 -5.37 15.09
N ALA A 77 -3.16 -5.61 15.01
CA ALA A 77 -3.97 -5.17 13.87
C ALA A 77 -4.00 -3.64 13.76
N ALA A 78 -4.19 -2.96 14.88
CA ALA A 78 -4.15 -1.50 14.95
C ALA A 78 -2.78 -0.94 14.55
N MET A 79 -1.68 -1.51 15.07
CA MET A 79 -0.32 -1.08 14.76
C MET A 79 0.04 -1.28 13.28
N LEU A 80 -0.53 -2.28 12.60
CA LEU A 80 -0.31 -2.55 11.17
C LEU A 80 -1.32 -1.85 10.26
N GLY A 81 -2.33 -1.19 10.82
CA GLY A 81 -3.40 -0.57 10.04
C GLY A 81 -4.20 -1.59 9.21
N MET A 82 -4.32 -2.84 9.67
CA MET A 82 -5.01 -3.89 8.93
C MET A 82 -6.25 -4.41 9.69
N PRO A 83 -7.26 -4.93 8.97
CA PRO A 83 -8.41 -5.57 9.61
C PRO A 83 -7.98 -6.73 10.50
N LEU A 84 -8.62 -6.87 11.68
CA LEU A 84 -8.35 -7.97 12.60
C LEU A 84 -8.55 -9.36 11.97
N SER A 85 -9.51 -9.50 11.05
CA SER A 85 -9.74 -10.73 10.28
C SER A 85 -8.53 -11.11 9.42
N THR A 86 -7.93 -10.13 8.75
CA THR A 86 -6.71 -10.32 7.94
C THR A 86 -5.54 -10.74 8.82
N LEU A 87 -5.30 -10.02 9.92
CA LEU A 87 -4.25 -10.39 10.87
C LEU A 87 -4.47 -11.78 11.46
N SER A 88 -5.72 -12.12 11.79
CA SER A 88 -6.07 -13.45 12.35
C SER A 88 -5.70 -14.58 11.40
N THR A 89 -5.81 -14.38 10.09
CA THR A 89 -5.37 -15.35 9.08
C THR A 89 -3.86 -15.57 9.16
N TYR A 90 -3.06 -14.51 9.22
CA TYR A 90 -1.60 -14.62 9.36
C TYR A 90 -1.21 -15.29 10.68
N LEU A 91 -1.80 -14.85 11.80
CA LEU A 91 -1.53 -15.43 13.10
C LEU A 91 -1.92 -16.91 13.17
N GLY A 92 -3.06 -17.30 12.55
CA GLY A 92 -3.49 -18.70 12.45
C GLY A 92 -2.44 -19.56 11.73
N ALA A 93 -1.91 -19.09 10.61
CA ALA A 93 -0.84 -19.77 9.88
C ALA A 93 0.45 -19.87 10.70
N MET A 94 0.86 -18.79 11.37
CA MET A 94 2.06 -18.76 12.23
C MET A 94 1.94 -19.69 13.44
N LEU A 95 0.76 -19.72 14.09
CA LEU A 95 0.46 -20.62 15.18
C LEU A 95 0.50 -22.09 14.71
N GLY A 96 -0.12 -22.37 13.56
CA GLY A 96 -0.13 -23.71 12.97
C GLY A 96 1.28 -24.25 12.63
N ARG A 97 2.18 -23.37 12.19
CA ARG A 97 3.60 -23.72 11.94
C ARG A 97 4.45 -23.76 13.21
N GLY A 98 3.93 -23.33 14.35
CA GLY A 98 4.69 -23.20 15.60
C GLY A 98 5.64 -22.01 15.62
N ASP A 99 5.47 -21.03 14.72
CA ASP A 99 6.30 -19.82 14.67
C ASP A 99 5.86 -18.78 15.72
N ALA A 100 4.60 -18.83 16.12
CA ALA A 100 4.05 -18.05 17.23
C ALA A 100 3.40 -18.94 18.27
N LYS A 101 3.21 -18.41 19.47
CA LYS A 101 2.42 -19.03 20.54
C LYS A 101 1.54 -18.03 21.23
N ARG A 102 0.44 -18.55 21.81
CA ARG A 102 -0.42 -17.77 22.69
C ARG A 102 0.11 -17.82 24.12
N MET A 103 -0.11 -16.73 24.84
CA MET A 103 0.16 -16.64 26.26
C MET A 103 -0.95 -15.84 26.97
N PRO A 104 -1.18 -16.09 28.26
CA PRO A 104 -2.15 -15.30 29.03
C PRO A 104 -1.82 -13.80 28.97
N ASN A 105 -2.82 -12.95 28.94
CA ASN A 105 -2.65 -11.52 29.11
C ASN A 105 -2.71 -11.18 30.62
N PRO A 106 -1.61 -10.70 31.23
CA PRO A 106 -1.60 -10.39 32.65
C PRO A 106 -2.56 -9.27 33.05
N SER A 107 -2.88 -8.38 32.08
CA SER A 107 -3.72 -7.21 32.31
C SER A 107 -5.21 -7.48 32.09
N ASP A 108 -5.55 -8.59 31.44
CA ASP A 108 -6.93 -8.96 31.12
C ASP A 108 -7.01 -10.46 30.86
N GLY A 109 -7.51 -11.19 31.85
CA GLY A 109 -7.63 -12.66 31.80
C GLY A 109 -8.60 -13.21 30.73
N ARG A 110 -9.38 -12.33 30.05
CA ARG A 110 -10.29 -12.71 28.95
C ARG A 110 -9.62 -12.64 27.59
N SER A 111 -8.46 -11.99 27.50
CA SER A 111 -7.71 -11.83 26.27
C SER A 111 -6.42 -12.65 26.28
N VAL A 112 -5.88 -12.91 25.10
CA VAL A 112 -4.60 -13.60 24.93
C VAL A 112 -3.62 -12.68 24.21
N ARG A 113 -2.35 -12.78 24.56
CA ARG A 113 -1.25 -12.20 23.81
C ARG A 113 -0.63 -13.24 22.90
N VAL A 114 -0.05 -12.80 21.79
CA VAL A 114 0.73 -13.64 20.88
C VAL A 114 2.18 -13.18 20.90
N VAL A 115 3.08 -14.13 20.73
CA VAL A 115 4.53 -13.86 20.73
C VAL A 115 5.22 -14.85 19.80
N LEU A 116 6.35 -14.42 19.20
CA LEU A 116 7.18 -15.31 18.40
C LEU A 116 7.85 -16.36 19.27
N THR A 117 7.90 -17.59 18.78
CA THR A 117 8.76 -18.64 19.30
C THR A 117 10.20 -18.47 18.79
N ASP A 118 11.14 -19.31 19.24
CA ASP A 118 12.50 -19.33 18.68
C ASP A 118 12.50 -19.70 17.21
N ARG A 119 11.57 -20.56 16.79
CA ARG A 119 11.33 -20.89 15.39
C ARG A 119 10.90 -19.65 14.60
N GLY A 120 9.89 -18.89 15.07
CA GLY A 120 9.46 -17.66 14.43
C GLY A 120 10.54 -16.58 14.36
N ARG A 121 11.35 -16.45 15.43
CA ARG A 121 12.57 -15.61 15.39
C ARG A 121 13.58 -16.10 14.36
N GLY A 122 13.68 -17.41 14.15
CA GLY A 122 14.46 -18.03 13.09
C GLY A 122 14.00 -17.61 11.70
N VAL A 123 12.69 -17.60 11.45
CA VAL A 123 12.09 -17.10 10.20
C VAL A 123 12.51 -15.65 9.96
N VAL A 124 12.38 -14.76 10.95
CA VAL A 124 12.81 -13.36 10.80
C VAL A 124 14.29 -13.27 10.42
N ARG A 125 15.17 -14.02 11.09
CA ARG A 125 16.60 -14.02 10.77
C ARG A 125 16.90 -14.45 9.33
N THR A 126 16.12 -15.38 8.77
CA THR A 126 16.27 -15.84 7.38
C THR A 126 15.76 -14.82 6.37
N VAL A 127 14.64 -14.13 6.67
CA VAL A 127 14.01 -13.19 5.76
C VAL A 127 14.63 -11.79 5.82
N ASN A 128 15.20 -11.41 6.96
CA ASN A 128 15.77 -10.07 7.16
C ASN A 128 16.86 -9.68 6.15
N PRO A 129 17.86 -10.53 5.80
CA PRO A 129 18.91 -10.14 4.87
C PRO A 129 18.39 -9.77 3.46
N PRO A 130 17.55 -10.57 2.76
CA PRO A 130 16.99 -10.17 1.49
C PRO A 130 16.07 -8.94 1.60
N PHE A 131 15.30 -8.81 2.68
CA PHE A 131 14.48 -7.62 2.94
C PHE A 131 15.35 -6.36 3.10
N THR A 132 16.42 -6.43 3.90
CA THR A 132 17.34 -5.29 4.11
C THR A 132 18.02 -4.88 2.80
N ARG A 133 18.44 -5.84 1.96
CA ARG A 133 18.98 -5.51 0.63
C ARG A 133 17.98 -4.76 -0.24
N ALA A 134 16.70 -5.19 -0.25
CA ALA A 134 15.66 -4.50 -0.96
C ALA A 134 15.42 -3.09 -0.38
N LEU A 135 15.36 -2.96 0.94
CA LEU A 135 15.24 -1.66 1.60
C LEU A 135 16.34 -0.69 1.17
N VAL A 136 17.59 -1.10 1.28
CA VAL A 136 18.76 -0.27 0.90
C VAL A 136 18.70 0.10 -0.59
N ALA A 137 18.35 -0.85 -1.47
CA ALA A 137 18.21 -0.58 -2.88
C ALA A 137 17.07 0.41 -3.18
N LEU A 138 15.94 0.29 -2.51
CA LEU A 138 14.83 1.24 -2.65
C LEU A 138 15.26 2.64 -2.18
N GLU A 139 15.85 2.74 -1.00
CA GLU A 139 16.28 4.02 -0.42
C GLU A 139 17.35 4.71 -1.27
N ALA A 140 18.26 3.95 -1.89
CA ALA A 140 19.29 4.49 -2.78
C ALA A 140 18.75 5.03 -4.13
N ASN A 141 17.52 4.67 -4.50
CA ASN A 141 16.85 5.16 -5.72
C ASN A 141 15.80 6.25 -5.43
N LEU A 142 15.76 6.79 -4.22
CA LEU A 142 14.93 7.94 -3.90
C LEU A 142 15.66 9.22 -4.26
N ASP A 143 14.95 10.15 -4.94
CA ASP A 143 15.46 11.51 -5.22
C ASP A 143 15.35 12.45 -4.02
N LEU A 144 14.69 12.01 -2.95
CA LEU A 144 14.44 12.76 -1.71
C LEU A 144 15.08 12.04 -0.51
N PRO A 145 15.47 12.80 0.52
CA PRO A 145 15.92 12.20 1.78
C PRO A 145 14.86 11.28 2.36
N VAL A 146 15.26 10.09 2.80
CA VAL A 146 14.36 9.06 3.37
C VAL A 146 13.50 9.62 4.52
N GLY A 147 14.08 10.52 5.32
CA GLY A 147 13.38 11.21 6.41
C GLY A 147 12.17 12.01 5.93
N ASP A 148 12.31 12.73 4.82
CA ASP A 148 11.25 13.57 4.24
C ASP A 148 10.14 12.71 3.64
N VAL A 149 10.52 11.63 2.94
CA VAL A 149 9.56 10.65 2.42
C VAL A 149 8.75 10.03 3.56
N ARG A 150 9.42 9.61 4.64
CA ARG A 150 8.74 9.05 5.83
C ARG A 150 7.83 10.06 6.51
N ALA A 151 8.24 11.32 6.62
CA ALA A 151 7.42 12.39 7.20
C ALA A 151 6.15 12.62 6.36
N THR A 152 6.29 12.68 5.03
CA THR A 152 5.16 12.83 4.11
C THR A 152 4.18 11.66 4.23
N LEU A 153 4.67 10.41 4.21
CA LEU A 153 3.83 9.22 4.36
C LEU A 153 3.11 9.19 5.70
N ARG A 154 3.76 9.63 6.78
CA ARG A 154 3.12 9.75 8.09
C ARG A 154 1.99 10.78 8.09
N GLY A 155 2.22 11.95 7.50
CA GLY A 155 1.18 12.97 7.34
C GLY A 155 -0.03 12.47 6.54
N VAL A 156 0.20 11.64 5.51
CA VAL A 156 -0.88 10.99 4.76
C VAL A 156 -1.65 9.98 5.61
N LEU A 157 -0.96 9.16 6.40
CA LEU A 157 -1.60 8.20 7.32
C LEU A 157 -2.48 8.93 8.34
N GLU A 158 -1.96 9.99 8.99
CA GLU A 158 -2.72 10.81 9.94
C GLU A 158 -3.94 11.49 9.28
N ALA A 159 -3.82 11.92 8.01
CA ALA A 159 -4.93 12.49 7.28
C ALA A 159 -6.03 11.45 6.99
N ILE A 160 -5.64 10.21 6.65
CA ILE A 160 -6.59 9.11 6.46
C ILE A 160 -7.32 8.79 7.75
N GLU A 161 -6.61 8.74 8.90
CA GLU A 161 -7.23 8.47 10.21
C GLU A 161 -8.25 9.56 10.59
N ARG A 162 -7.93 10.83 10.35
CA ARG A 162 -8.88 11.93 10.59
C ARG A 162 -10.09 11.85 9.67
N ALA A 163 -9.88 11.64 8.37
CA ALA A 163 -10.97 11.51 7.40
C ALA A 163 -11.89 10.32 7.69
N ASP A 164 -11.33 9.19 8.13
CA ASP A 164 -12.11 8.00 8.53
C ASP A 164 -12.95 8.28 9.79
N ALA A 165 -12.41 9.04 10.76
CA ALA A 165 -13.16 9.47 11.93
C ALA A 165 -14.33 10.40 11.56
N ASP A 166 -14.11 11.34 10.64
CA ASP A 166 -15.15 12.24 10.15
C ASP A 166 -16.27 11.48 9.44
N LEU A 167 -15.94 10.53 8.56
CA LEU A 167 -16.92 9.68 7.86
C LEU A 167 -17.74 8.81 8.82
N ARG A 168 -17.15 8.35 9.94
CA ARG A 168 -17.88 7.59 10.96
C ARG A 168 -18.79 8.48 11.81
N SER A 169 -18.44 9.75 11.97
CA SER A 169 -19.21 10.71 12.77
C SER A 169 -20.39 11.29 12.00
N ASP A 170 -20.28 11.38 10.66
CA ASP A 170 -21.37 11.84 9.77
C ASP A 170 -21.54 10.86 8.59
N PRO A 171 -22.19 9.71 8.82
CA PRO A 171 -22.36 8.69 7.79
C PRO A 171 -23.29 9.10 6.64
N LEU A 172 -24.00 10.23 6.73
CA LEU A 172 -24.97 10.69 5.75
C LEU A 172 -24.58 11.99 5.04
N GLY A 173 -23.34 12.46 5.14
CA GLY A 173 -22.84 13.65 4.46
C GLY A 173 -23.90 14.62 3.88
N PRO A 174 -23.68 15.87 3.57
CA PRO A 174 -24.72 16.78 3.13
C PRO A 174 -25.46 16.17 1.93
N GLU A 175 -26.75 15.87 2.11
CA GLU A 175 -27.67 15.51 1.01
C GLU A 175 -27.49 16.60 -0.04
N ALA A 176 -27.04 16.21 -1.24
CA ALA A 176 -27.00 17.11 -2.38
C ALA A 176 -28.40 17.67 -2.55
N ASP A 177 -28.57 18.94 -2.20
CA ASP A 177 -29.81 19.69 -2.30
C ASP A 177 -30.21 19.73 -3.79
N THR A 178 -30.91 18.69 -4.23
CA THR A 178 -31.58 18.64 -5.53
C THR A 178 -32.90 19.40 -5.42
N THR A 179 -32.79 20.67 -5.12
CA THR A 179 -33.92 21.57 -5.35
C THR A 179 -33.85 22.07 -6.78
N SER A 180 -34.46 21.28 -7.63
CA SER A 180 -34.91 21.69 -8.97
C SER A 180 -35.99 22.73 -8.85
N SER A 181 -35.88 23.83 -9.51
CA SER A 181 -37.00 24.66 -10.04
C SER A 181 -36.62 25.16 -11.39
#